data_e3c7a1ca78dd8e8ff8e5ad0438b85fd9
#
_entry.id   e3c7a1ca78dd8e8ff8e5ad0438b85fd9
#
_cell.length_a   1.000
_cell.length_b   1.000
_cell.length_c   1.000
_cell.angle_alpha   90.00
_cell.angle_beta   90.00
_cell.angle_gamma   90.00
#
_symmetry.space_group_name_H-M   'P 1'
#
loop_
_entity.id
_entity.type
_entity.pdbx_description
1 polymer ?
#
loop_
_entity_poly.entity_id
_entity_poly.type
_entity_poly.pdbx_seq_one_letter_code
_entity_poly.pdbx_strand_id
1 'polypeptide(L)'
;VLALAYAIPSMLVFVTSAMLVVVGAIGVISFRNPVHSALSLIVTLFGVAVAFIAQSADFLAAMQIIVYAGAIVVLIIFVIMFLGVDRKEDTSVEPFVGQRPFALAGVAITIAGVIYLMASSHFTTGAMSVSSGGAQLATGQANVRQLGTSIFTTYLFSFEATAALLMIAVIGAVVLARRENAQVATEGDVE
;
A
#
# COMPACT_ATOMS: atom_id res chain seq x y z
N VAL A 1 -3.88 36.93 5.66
CA VAL A 1 -5.25 36.41 5.78
C VAL A 1 -5.49 35.31 4.73
N LEU A 2 -5.13 35.52 3.46
CA LEU A 2 -5.31 34.53 2.37
C LEU A 2 -4.47 33.23 2.60
N ALA A 3 -3.22 33.36 3.07
CA ALA A 3 -2.37 32.22 3.38
C ALA A 3 -2.95 31.35 4.51
N LEU A 4 -3.55 31.97 5.51
CA LEU A 4 -4.19 31.26 6.63
C LEU A 4 -5.47 30.55 6.18
N ALA A 5 -6.26 31.16 5.29
CA ALA A 5 -7.48 30.59 4.74
C ALA A 5 -7.21 29.34 3.88
N TYR A 6 -6.04 29.24 3.26
CA TYR A 6 -5.63 28.05 2.49
C TYR A 6 -4.94 26.98 3.37
N ALA A 7 -4.22 27.40 4.40
CA ALA A 7 -3.50 26.48 5.29
C ALA A 7 -4.44 25.65 6.18
N ILE A 8 -5.57 26.21 6.59
CA ILE A 8 -6.52 25.49 7.48
C ILE A 8 -7.15 24.26 6.78
N PRO A 9 -7.73 24.35 5.57
CA PRO A 9 -8.32 23.19 4.92
C PRO A 9 -7.26 22.12 4.57
N SER A 10 -6.07 22.50 4.13
CA SER A 10 -5.00 21.52 3.83
C SER A 10 -4.51 20.79 5.09
N MET A 11 -4.41 21.50 6.20
CA MET A 11 -4.05 20.89 7.49
C MET A 11 -5.16 19.95 7.99
N LEU A 12 -6.43 20.29 7.83
CA LEU A 12 -7.54 19.43 8.20
C LEU A 12 -7.57 18.14 7.37
N VAL A 13 -7.37 18.24 6.05
CA VAL A 13 -7.30 17.07 5.17
C VAL A 13 -6.11 16.19 5.56
N PHE A 14 -4.96 16.77 5.85
CA PHE A 14 -3.79 16.02 6.30
C PHE A 14 -4.05 15.29 7.63
N VAL A 15 -4.59 15.99 8.63
CA VAL A 15 -4.87 15.41 9.95
C VAL A 15 -5.91 14.29 9.84
N THR A 16 -6.96 14.47 9.04
CA THR A 16 -7.99 13.43 8.84
C THR A 16 -7.41 12.22 8.11
N SER A 17 -6.60 12.40 7.08
CA SER A 17 -5.95 11.30 6.38
C SER A 17 -4.96 10.55 7.29
N ALA A 18 -4.14 11.28 8.05
CA ALA A 18 -3.21 10.68 9.00
C ALA A 18 -3.94 9.89 10.09
N MET A 19 -5.05 10.42 10.62
CA MET A 19 -5.88 9.72 11.60
C MET A 19 -6.47 8.42 11.02
N LEU A 20 -7.02 8.45 9.82
CA LEU A 20 -7.53 7.25 9.14
C LEU A 20 -6.45 6.18 8.95
N VAL A 21 -5.24 6.60 8.53
CA VAL A 21 -4.12 5.69 8.35
C VAL A 21 -3.70 5.05 9.67
N VAL A 22 -3.50 5.85 10.71
CA VAL A 22 -3.04 5.35 12.01
C VAL A 22 -4.09 4.47 12.69
N VAL A 23 -5.35 4.91 12.72
CA VAL A 23 -6.45 4.12 13.33
C VAL A 23 -6.66 2.83 12.56
N GLY A 24 -6.65 2.87 11.24
CA GLY A 24 -6.75 1.67 10.41
C GLY A 24 -5.57 0.73 10.62
N ALA A 25 -4.33 1.22 10.67
CA ALA A 25 -3.14 0.41 10.91
C ALA A 25 -3.16 -0.26 12.30
N ILE A 26 -3.59 0.46 13.34
CA ILE A 26 -3.80 -0.11 14.67
C ILE A 26 -4.87 -1.20 14.62
N GLY A 27 -5.97 -0.98 13.89
CA GLY A 27 -7.02 -1.97 13.69
C GLY A 27 -6.52 -3.25 13.05
N VAL A 28 -5.65 -3.16 12.02
CA VAL A 28 -5.03 -4.33 11.36
C VAL A 28 -4.32 -5.23 12.36
N ILE A 29 -3.61 -4.65 13.32
CA ILE A 29 -2.81 -5.40 14.31
C ILE A 29 -3.67 -5.87 15.49
N SER A 30 -4.70 -5.10 15.86
CA SER A 30 -5.49 -5.32 17.07
C SER A 30 -6.60 -6.35 16.89
N PHE A 31 -7.16 -6.47 15.69
CA PHE A 31 -8.23 -7.42 15.45
C PHE A 31 -7.73 -8.85 15.35
N ARG A 32 -8.32 -9.75 16.13
CA ARG A 32 -8.05 -11.20 16.06
C ARG A 32 -8.69 -11.87 14.86
N ASN A 33 -9.78 -11.31 14.34
CA ASN A 33 -10.46 -11.85 13.17
C ASN A 33 -9.80 -11.32 11.89
N PRO A 34 -9.28 -12.22 11.02
CA PRO A 34 -8.57 -11.80 9.81
C PRO A 34 -9.42 -10.96 8.86
N VAL A 35 -10.73 -11.17 8.82
CA VAL A 35 -11.65 -10.38 7.99
C VAL A 35 -11.75 -8.94 8.52
N HIS A 36 -11.87 -8.75 9.84
CA HIS A 36 -11.89 -7.41 10.44
C HIS A 36 -10.56 -6.69 10.28
N SER A 37 -9.44 -7.42 10.39
CA SER A 37 -8.10 -6.91 10.12
C SER A 37 -7.98 -6.41 8.67
N ALA A 38 -8.45 -7.21 7.70
CA ALA A 38 -8.43 -6.83 6.30
C ALA A 38 -9.37 -5.63 5.99
N LEU A 39 -10.53 -5.53 6.65
CA LEU A 39 -11.39 -4.34 6.54
C LEU A 39 -10.70 -3.09 7.10
N SER A 40 -9.96 -3.21 8.21
CA SER A 40 -9.15 -2.11 8.76
C SER A 40 -8.03 -1.70 7.80
N LEU A 41 -7.46 -2.65 7.07
CA LEU A 41 -6.49 -2.36 6.01
C LEU A 41 -7.11 -1.51 4.90
N ILE A 42 -8.36 -1.79 4.48
CA ILE A 42 -9.08 -0.95 3.50
C ILE A 42 -9.20 0.49 4.02
N VAL A 43 -9.55 0.68 5.30
CA VAL A 43 -9.63 2.02 5.90
C VAL A 43 -8.28 2.73 5.84
N THR A 44 -7.18 2.03 6.15
CA THR A 44 -5.82 2.56 6.02
C THR A 44 -5.51 3.02 4.60
N LEU A 45 -5.80 2.15 3.62
CA LEU A 45 -5.55 2.44 2.20
C LEU A 45 -6.40 3.61 1.69
N PHE A 46 -7.62 3.75 2.19
CA PHE A 46 -8.46 4.89 1.91
C PHE A 46 -7.88 6.19 2.47
N GLY A 47 -7.37 6.15 3.71
CA GLY A 47 -6.63 7.28 4.30
C GLY A 47 -5.41 7.70 3.46
N VAL A 48 -4.66 6.73 2.93
CA VAL A 48 -3.53 6.99 2.00
C VAL A 48 -4.02 7.64 0.71
N ALA A 49 -5.15 7.20 0.14
CA ALA A 49 -5.73 7.82 -1.06
C ALA A 49 -6.10 9.29 -0.82
N VAL A 50 -6.68 9.61 0.35
CA VAL A 50 -6.97 11.00 0.74
C VAL A 50 -5.68 11.82 0.85
N ALA A 51 -4.59 11.25 1.39
CA ALA A 51 -3.30 11.92 1.44
C ALA A 51 -2.73 12.20 0.04
N PHE A 52 -2.92 11.30 -0.94
CA PHE A 52 -2.54 11.54 -2.34
C PHE A 52 -3.32 12.68 -2.97
N ILE A 53 -4.64 12.78 -2.71
CA ILE A 53 -5.45 13.91 -3.18
C ILE A 53 -4.91 15.23 -2.59
N ALA A 54 -4.56 15.24 -1.29
CA ALA A 54 -3.99 16.42 -0.65
C ALA A 54 -2.66 16.88 -1.29
N GLN A 55 -1.93 15.96 -1.93
CA GLN A 55 -0.68 16.23 -2.66
C GLN A 55 -0.90 16.47 -4.17
N SER A 56 -2.14 16.67 -4.61
CA SER A 56 -2.49 16.83 -6.04
C SER A 56 -2.07 15.64 -6.92
N ALA A 57 -1.97 14.45 -6.33
CA ALA A 57 -1.63 13.21 -7.00
C ALA A 57 -2.90 12.40 -7.33
N ASP A 58 -3.82 13.00 -8.07
CA ASP A 58 -5.17 12.47 -8.33
C ASP A 58 -5.16 11.08 -8.96
N PHE A 59 -4.23 10.84 -9.90
CA PHE A 59 -4.10 9.52 -10.53
C PHE A 59 -3.66 8.46 -9.53
N LEU A 60 -2.70 8.77 -8.65
CA LEU A 60 -2.24 7.84 -7.63
C LEU A 60 -3.35 7.53 -6.64
N ALA A 61 -4.14 8.53 -6.25
CA ALA A 61 -5.29 8.34 -5.38
C ALA A 61 -6.32 7.37 -5.99
N ALA A 62 -6.64 7.53 -7.27
CA ALA A 62 -7.53 6.64 -8.00
C ALA A 62 -6.97 5.20 -8.05
N MET A 63 -5.68 5.03 -8.38
CA MET A 63 -5.01 3.73 -8.41
C MET A 63 -4.96 3.08 -7.03
N GLN A 64 -4.76 3.85 -5.97
CA GLN A 64 -4.78 3.37 -4.59
C GLN A 64 -6.12 2.71 -4.23
N ILE A 65 -7.23 3.30 -4.65
CA ILE A 65 -8.56 2.76 -4.37
C ILE A 65 -8.87 1.58 -5.30
N ILE A 66 -8.64 1.72 -6.60
CA ILE A 66 -9.05 0.71 -7.58
C ILE A 66 -8.21 -0.56 -7.43
N VAL A 67 -6.89 -0.44 -7.38
CA VAL A 67 -5.97 -1.58 -7.39
C VAL A 67 -5.73 -2.11 -5.99
N TYR A 68 -5.29 -1.25 -5.05
CA TYR A 68 -4.92 -1.72 -3.71
C TYR A 68 -6.15 -2.08 -2.88
N ALA A 69 -7.07 -1.15 -2.67
CA ALA A 69 -8.25 -1.42 -1.86
C ALA A 69 -9.27 -2.32 -2.58
N GLY A 70 -9.46 -2.15 -3.88
CA GLY A 70 -10.43 -2.90 -4.67
C GLY A 70 -9.94 -4.29 -5.08
N ALA A 71 -8.83 -4.40 -5.80
CA ALA A 71 -8.40 -5.68 -6.35
C ALA A 71 -7.59 -6.52 -5.35
N ILE A 72 -6.53 -5.95 -4.79
CA ILE A 72 -5.57 -6.72 -3.97
C ILE A 72 -6.17 -7.13 -2.63
N VAL A 73 -6.74 -6.17 -1.88
CA VAL A 73 -7.29 -6.49 -0.53
C VAL A 73 -8.52 -7.36 -0.63
N VAL A 74 -9.39 -7.15 -1.62
CA VAL A 74 -10.55 -8.02 -1.84
C VAL A 74 -10.13 -9.44 -2.20
N LEU A 75 -9.07 -9.61 -3.02
CA LEU A 75 -8.50 -10.92 -3.30
C LEU A 75 -7.95 -11.57 -2.02
N ILE A 76 -7.23 -10.84 -1.19
CA ILE A 76 -6.71 -11.33 0.10
C ILE A 76 -7.86 -11.79 1.01
N ILE A 77 -8.91 -10.98 1.16
CA ILE A 77 -10.09 -11.33 1.96
C ILE A 77 -10.73 -12.61 1.43
N PHE A 78 -10.89 -12.71 0.11
CA PHE A 78 -11.45 -13.90 -0.51
C PHE A 78 -10.61 -15.16 -0.21
N VAL A 79 -9.30 -15.06 -0.36
CA VAL A 79 -8.37 -16.18 -0.08
C VAL A 79 -8.41 -16.57 1.40
N ILE A 80 -8.36 -15.62 2.32
CA ILE A 80 -8.43 -15.88 3.76
C ILE A 80 -9.77 -16.56 4.12
N MET A 81 -10.87 -16.08 3.56
CA MET A 81 -12.19 -16.66 3.79
C MET A 81 -12.29 -18.08 3.20
N PHE A 82 -11.73 -18.32 2.02
CA PHE A 82 -11.76 -19.63 1.35
C PHE A 82 -10.89 -20.67 2.09
N LEU A 83 -9.72 -20.26 2.58
CA LEU A 83 -8.82 -21.14 3.35
C LEU A 83 -9.34 -21.47 4.76
N GLY A 84 -10.40 -20.77 5.22
CA GLY A 84 -11.00 -21.02 6.54
C GLY A 84 -10.01 -20.81 7.69
N VAL A 85 -9.22 -19.75 7.67
CA VAL A 85 -8.19 -19.41 8.67
C VAL A 85 -8.84 -18.99 10.00
N ASP A 86 -9.83 -19.72 10.46
CA ASP A 86 -10.47 -19.55 11.78
C ASP A 86 -9.78 -20.37 12.89
N ARG A 87 -8.60 -20.93 12.59
CA ARG A 87 -7.81 -21.62 13.61
C ARG A 87 -7.27 -20.58 14.58
N LYS A 88 -7.71 -20.70 15.83
CA LYS A 88 -7.08 -20.05 16.98
C LYS A 88 -5.63 -20.50 17.00
N GLU A 89 -4.72 -19.74 16.42
CA GLU A 89 -3.31 -19.96 16.65
C GLU A 89 -3.02 -19.70 18.13
N ASP A 90 -2.45 -20.70 18.77
CA ASP A 90 -2.01 -20.60 20.15
C ASP A 90 -0.73 -19.73 20.18
N THR A 91 -0.94 -18.42 20.30
CA THR A 91 0.14 -17.42 20.37
C THR A 91 0.95 -17.49 21.67
N SER A 92 0.69 -18.49 22.52
CA SER A 92 1.41 -18.67 23.79
C SER A 92 2.84 -19.22 23.61
N VAL A 93 3.14 -19.84 22.46
CA VAL A 93 4.47 -20.37 22.18
C VAL A 93 5.28 -19.38 21.34
N GLU A 94 6.07 -18.54 22.01
CA GLU A 94 7.05 -17.70 21.32
C GLU A 94 8.21 -18.59 20.82
N PRO A 95 8.46 -18.65 19.49
CA PRO A 95 9.51 -19.52 18.95
C PRO A 95 10.94 -19.10 19.35
N PHE A 96 11.13 -17.84 19.78
CA PHE A 96 12.42 -17.32 20.23
C PHE A 96 12.30 -16.54 21.54
N VAL A 97 12.79 -17.11 22.62
CA VAL A 97 12.89 -16.45 23.93
C VAL A 97 13.88 -15.28 23.81
N GLY A 98 13.40 -14.06 23.97
CA GLY A 98 14.25 -12.85 23.92
C GLY A 98 14.10 -11.96 22.68
N GLN A 99 13.24 -12.32 21.72
CA GLN A 99 13.03 -11.50 20.50
C GLN A 99 12.32 -10.15 20.79
N ARG A 100 11.51 -10.09 21.83
CA ARG A 100 10.77 -8.86 22.20
C ARG A 100 11.65 -7.64 22.46
N PRO A 101 12.73 -7.72 23.27
CA PRO A 101 13.58 -6.55 23.53
C PRO A 101 14.31 -6.08 22.26
N PHE A 102 14.72 -7.00 21.38
CA PHE A 102 15.35 -6.62 20.11
C PHE A 102 14.37 -5.97 19.15
N ALA A 103 13.12 -6.44 19.08
CA ALA A 103 12.06 -5.83 18.28
C ALA A 103 11.72 -4.42 18.80
N LEU A 104 11.57 -4.25 20.12
CA LEU A 104 11.33 -2.95 20.74
C LEU A 104 12.50 -1.99 20.52
N ALA A 105 13.73 -2.46 20.63
CA ALA A 105 14.91 -1.65 20.34
C ALA A 105 14.96 -1.21 18.88
N GLY A 106 14.66 -2.10 17.94
CA GLY A 106 14.58 -1.79 16.51
C GLY A 106 13.52 -0.71 16.21
N VAL A 107 12.32 -0.85 16.78
CA VAL A 107 11.26 0.15 16.65
C VAL A 107 11.66 1.48 17.25
N ALA A 108 12.26 1.48 18.45
CA ALA A 108 12.71 2.70 19.12
C ALA A 108 13.82 3.42 18.32
N ILE A 109 14.77 2.68 17.76
CA ILE A 109 15.84 3.24 16.90
C ILE A 109 15.24 3.83 15.63
N THR A 110 14.27 3.15 15.00
CA THR A 110 13.62 3.65 13.80
C THR A 110 12.85 4.95 14.06
N ILE A 111 12.07 5.00 15.14
CA ILE A 111 11.32 6.19 15.53
C ILE A 111 12.28 7.34 15.89
N ALA A 112 13.31 7.06 16.68
CA ALA A 112 14.32 8.07 17.03
C ALA A 112 15.05 8.59 15.79
N GLY A 113 15.38 7.73 14.84
CA GLY A 113 15.98 8.09 13.56
C GLY A 113 15.09 9.02 12.73
N VAL A 114 13.80 8.71 12.61
CA VAL A 114 12.83 9.56 11.90
C VAL A 114 12.69 10.92 12.58
N ILE A 115 12.55 10.95 13.92
CA ILE A 115 12.46 12.20 14.69
C ILE A 115 13.73 13.03 14.52
N TYR A 116 14.91 12.39 14.59
CA TYR A 116 16.20 13.07 14.38
C TYR A 116 16.29 13.67 12.98
N LEU A 117 15.89 12.92 11.94
CA LEU A 117 15.88 13.41 10.56
C LEU A 117 14.91 14.58 10.37
N MET A 118 13.75 14.55 11.02
CA MET A 118 12.78 15.65 10.97
C MET A 118 13.25 16.89 11.75
N ALA A 119 13.96 16.70 12.86
CA ALA A 119 14.48 17.78 13.67
C ALA A 119 15.76 18.40 13.09
N SER A 120 16.57 17.62 12.36
CA SER A 120 17.73 18.12 11.66
C SER A 120 17.27 18.90 10.41
N SER A 121 17.35 20.23 10.47
CA SER A 121 16.97 21.16 9.38
C SER A 121 17.75 20.97 8.06
N HIS A 122 18.68 20.02 8.01
CA HIS A 122 19.45 19.66 6.82
C HIS A 122 18.75 18.64 5.90
N PHE A 123 17.64 18.03 6.36
CA PHE A 123 16.89 17.13 5.51
C PHE A 123 15.96 17.95 4.59
N THR A 124 16.50 18.42 3.50
CA THR A 124 15.71 18.93 2.39
C THR A 124 14.97 17.75 1.76
N THR A 125 13.79 17.44 2.29
CA THR A 125 12.84 16.58 1.59
C THR A 125 12.71 17.10 0.17
N GLY A 126 12.67 16.22 -0.81
CA GLY A 126 12.69 16.52 -2.26
C GLY A 126 11.80 17.66 -2.78
N ALA A 127 11.13 18.39 -1.89
CA ALA A 127 10.43 19.64 -2.16
C ALA A 127 11.34 20.74 -2.75
N MET A 128 12.67 20.67 -2.57
CA MET A 128 13.59 21.63 -3.16
C MET A 128 13.94 21.34 -4.62
N SER A 129 13.76 20.12 -5.10
CA SER A 129 13.94 19.80 -6.51
C SER A 129 12.80 20.32 -7.41
N VAL A 130 11.66 20.66 -6.83
CA VAL A 130 10.53 21.29 -7.55
C VAL A 130 10.82 22.77 -7.85
N SER A 131 11.70 23.41 -7.08
CA SER A 131 12.11 24.82 -7.28
C SER A 131 13.00 25.02 -8.52
N SER A 132 13.66 23.97 -9.03
CA SER A 132 14.54 24.05 -10.18
C SER A 132 13.89 23.56 -11.48
N GLY A 133 12.67 24.05 -11.79
CA GLY A 133 12.05 23.85 -13.10
C GLY A 133 11.15 22.62 -13.24
N GLY A 134 10.83 21.95 -12.15
CA GLY A 134 9.77 20.94 -12.15
C GLY A 134 8.43 21.62 -12.40
N ALA A 135 7.75 21.28 -13.51
CA ALA A 135 6.40 21.73 -13.74
C ALA A 135 5.53 21.40 -12.52
N GLN A 136 4.79 22.38 -11.99
CA GLN A 136 3.84 22.13 -10.92
C GLN A 136 2.92 20.98 -11.36
N LEU A 137 2.70 20.02 -10.47
CA LEU A 137 1.76 18.94 -10.77
C LEU A 137 0.41 19.55 -11.09
N ALA A 138 -0.01 19.38 -12.32
CA ALA A 138 -1.33 19.84 -12.74
C ALA A 138 -2.39 18.95 -12.06
N THR A 139 -3.51 19.54 -11.66
CA THR A 139 -4.64 18.82 -11.06
C THR A 139 -5.58 18.24 -12.12
N GLY A 140 -6.30 17.18 -11.79
CA GLY A 140 -7.33 16.62 -12.66
C GLY A 140 -6.78 15.98 -13.95
N GLN A 141 -7.44 16.23 -15.08
CA GLN A 141 -7.07 15.66 -16.39
C GLN A 141 -5.65 16.03 -16.84
N ALA A 142 -5.16 17.21 -16.46
CA ALA A 142 -3.81 17.64 -16.77
C ALA A 142 -2.75 16.81 -16.01
N ASN A 143 -3.02 16.33 -14.80
CA ASN A 143 -2.19 15.42 -14.03
C ASN A 143 -2.02 14.09 -14.76
N VAL A 144 -3.14 13.49 -15.21
CA VAL A 144 -3.13 12.21 -15.94
C VAL A 144 -2.34 12.31 -17.24
N ARG A 145 -2.53 13.41 -17.99
CA ARG A 145 -1.81 13.67 -19.24
C ARG A 145 -0.31 13.82 -19.01
N GLN A 146 0.10 14.57 -17.99
CA GLN A 146 1.50 14.78 -17.65
C GLN A 146 2.18 13.47 -17.26
N LEU A 147 1.51 12.65 -16.43
CA LEU A 147 1.98 11.34 -16.04
C LEU A 147 2.08 10.39 -17.25
N GLY A 148 1.04 10.33 -18.09
CA GLY A 148 1.04 9.52 -19.30
C GLY A 148 2.19 9.90 -20.23
N THR A 149 2.41 11.20 -20.47
CA THR A 149 3.55 11.65 -21.27
C THR A 149 4.87 11.17 -20.67
N SER A 150 5.07 11.31 -19.36
CA SER A 150 6.29 10.87 -18.68
C SER A 150 6.52 9.36 -18.79
N ILE A 151 5.48 8.55 -18.63
CA ILE A 151 5.55 7.08 -18.73
C ILE A 151 5.92 6.66 -20.14
N PHE A 152 5.28 7.23 -21.16
CA PHE A 152 5.48 6.81 -22.55
C PHE A 152 6.68 7.47 -23.25
N THR A 153 7.37 8.42 -22.61
CA THR A 153 8.58 9.04 -23.15
C THR A 153 9.81 8.71 -22.30
N THR A 154 9.82 9.16 -21.05
CA THR A 154 11.01 9.08 -20.18
C THR A 154 11.13 7.71 -19.51
N TYR A 155 10.01 7.10 -19.12
CA TYR A 155 9.97 5.85 -18.35
C TYR A 155 9.41 4.67 -19.14
N LEU A 156 9.54 4.70 -20.48
CA LEU A 156 9.03 3.66 -21.38
C LEU A 156 9.56 2.26 -21.02
N PHE A 157 10.84 2.15 -20.73
CA PHE A 157 11.46 0.87 -20.36
C PHE A 157 10.84 0.29 -19.06
N SER A 158 10.60 1.13 -18.07
CA SER A 158 9.93 0.69 -16.83
C SER A 158 8.50 0.22 -17.09
N PHE A 159 7.79 0.89 -18.00
CA PHE A 159 6.45 0.49 -18.41
C PHE A 159 6.46 -0.86 -19.13
N GLU A 160 7.36 -1.10 -20.05
CA GLU A 160 7.52 -2.38 -20.75
C GLU A 160 7.90 -3.52 -19.78
N ALA A 161 8.79 -3.25 -18.83
CA ALA A 161 9.19 -4.23 -17.82
C ALA A 161 8.02 -4.63 -16.92
N THR A 162 7.17 -3.68 -16.51
CA THR A 162 5.96 -3.98 -15.72
C THR A 162 4.92 -4.74 -16.52
N ALA A 163 4.77 -4.44 -17.81
CA ALA A 163 3.87 -5.19 -18.70
C ALA A 163 4.34 -6.64 -18.88
N ALA A 164 5.64 -6.87 -19.06
CA ALA A 164 6.21 -8.22 -19.12
C ALA A 164 6.03 -8.98 -17.79
N LEU A 165 6.23 -8.31 -16.65
CA LEU A 165 5.99 -8.89 -15.32
C LEU A 165 4.53 -9.31 -15.14
N LEU A 166 3.59 -8.47 -15.57
CA LEU A 166 2.16 -8.78 -15.50
C LEU A 166 1.83 -10.03 -16.36
N MET A 167 2.39 -10.12 -17.58
CA MET A 167 2.20 -11.28 -18.45
C MET A 167 2.73 -12.57 -17.79
N ILE A 168 3.92 -12.52 -17.21
CA ILE A 168 4.53 -13.65 -16.51
C ILE A 168 3.67 -14.06 -15.31
N ALA A 169 3.16 -13.10 -14.54
CA ALA A 169 2.30 -13.37 -13.39
C ALA A 169 0.99 -14.09 -13.81
N VAL A 170 0.36 -13.63 -14.89
CA VAL A 170 -0.88 -14.28 -15.41
C VAL A 170 -0.60 -15.69 -15.89
N ILE A 171 0.47 -15.89 -16.68
CA ILE A 171 0.86 -17.23 -17.16
C ILE A 171 1.18 -18.13 -15.97
N GLY A 172 1.94 -17.65 -14.98
CA GLY A 172 2.28 -18.40 -13.79
C GLY A 172 1.03 -18.82 -12.99
N ALA A 173 0.08 -17.93 -12.81
CA ALA A 173 -1.18 -18.24 -12.12
C ALA A 173 -1.98 -19.31 -12.84
N VAL A 174 -2.09 -19.24 -14.18
CA VAL A 174 -2.81 -20.23 -14.99
C VAL A 174 -2.10 -21.60 -14.97
N VAL A 175 -0.77 -21.63 -15.08
CA VAL A 175 0.01 -22.88 -15.05
C VAL A 175 -0.10 -23.57 -13.69
N LEU A 176 -0.05 -22.80 -12.58
CA LEU A 176 -0.21 -23.36 -11.24
C LEU A 176 -1.62 -23.91 -11.02
N ALA A 177 -2.66 -23.20 -11.48
CA ALA A 177 -4.03 -23.66 -11.37
C ALA A 177 -4.30 -24.94 -12.17
N ARG A 178 -3.61 -25.14 -13.31
CA ARG A 178 -3.80 -26.31 -14.19
C ARG A 178 -3.16 -27.60 -13.65
N ARG A 179 -2.14 -27.51 -12.81
CA ARG A 179 -1.40 -28.70 -12.31
C ARG A 179 -2.24 -29.61 -11.41
N GLU A 180 -3.21 -29.07 -10.72
CA GLU A 180 -4.06 -29.86 -9.81
C GLU A 180 -5.02 -30.79 -10.55
N ASN A 181 -5.55 -30.39 -11.71
CA ASN A 181 -6.45 -31.23 -12.50
C ASN A 181 -5.78 -32.42 -13.20
N ALA A 182 -4.47 -32.37 -13.42
CA ALA A 182 -3.73 -33.48 -14.06
C ALA A 182 -3.47 -34.65 -13.10
N GLN A 183 -3.37 -34.42 -11.79
CA GLN A 183 -3.17 -35.48 -10.81
C GLN A 183 -4.47 -36.25 -10.50
N VAL A 184 -5.61 -35.56 -10.50
CA VAL A 184 -6.91 -36.20 -10.27
C VAL A 184 -7.33 -37.08 -11.43
N ALA A 185 -6.96 -36.73 -12.67
CA ALA A 185 -7.27 -37.53 -13.85
C ALA A 185 -6.45 -38.82 -13.92
N THR A 186 -5.25 -38.88 -13.35
CA THR A 186 -4.41 -40.11 -13.34
C THR A 186 -4.78 -41.09 -12.23
N GLU A 187 -5.41 -40.62 -11.15
CA GLU A 187 -5.84 -41.51 -10.05
C GLU A 187 -7.22 -42.19 -10.34
N GLY A 188 -8.04 -41.54 -11.18
CA GLY A 188 -9.35 -42.12 -11.59
C GLY A 188 -9.31 -43.21 -12.66
N ASP A 189 -8.18 -43.37 -13.36
CA ASP A 189 -8.02 -44.36 -14.42
C ASP A 189 -7.35 -45.68 -13.93
N VAL A 190 -7.15 -45.86 -12.64
CA VAL A 190 -6.47 -47.03 -12.03
C VAL A 190 -7.39 -47.86 -11.12
N GLU A 191 -8.69 -47.53 -10.99
CA GLU A 191 -9.74 -48.34 -10.36
C GLU A 191 -10.66 -48.94 -11.45
#